data_91023872c1f8bb10766941d5e0b2d7cd
#
_entry.id   91023872c1f8bb10766941d5e0b2d7cd
#
_cell.length_a   1.000
_cell.length_b   1.000
_cell.length_c   1.000
_cell.angle_alpha   90.00
_cell.angle_beta   90.00
_cell.angle_gamma   90.00
#
_symmetry.space_group_name_H-M   'P 1'
#
loop_
_entity.id
_entity.type
_entity.pdbx_description
1 polymer ?
#
loop_
_entity_poly.entity_id
_entity_poly.type
_entity_poly.pdbx_seq_one_letter_code
_entity_poly.pdbx_strand_id
1 'polypeptide(L)'
;MAEFGSEDFRKYPEAGGLEGMNTYRFLIVVEDAGANFSAYAPDLPGCVATGGSREETKKNMYEAIQLHIEGLRQDGQPIPTSSAVAEYVILGA
;
A
#
# COMPACT_ATOMS: atom_id res chain seq x y z
N MET A 1 15.17 -4.79 -5.29
CA MET A 1 15.11 -4.91 -5.20
C MET A 1 14.88 -5.00 -5.27
N ALA A 2 14.33 -4.87 -5.33
CA ALA A 2 14.03 -4.99 -5.36
C ALA A 2 13.59 -4.92 -5.14
N GLU A 3 13.15 -4.69 -5.21
CA GLU A 3 12.81 -4.69 -4.84
C GLU A 3 12.05 -4.82 -4.35
N PHE A 4 11.92 -4.65 -5.35
CA PHE A 4 10.89 -5.11 -4.52
C PHE A 4 10.92 -6.54 -4.24
N GLY A 5 10.92 -7.28 -3.69
CA GLY A 5 11.13 -8.59 -3.32
C GLY A 5 11.49 -8.59 -1.88
N SER A 6 12.63 -9.06 -1.56
CA SER A 6 13.03 -9.09 -0.19
C SER A 6 13.30 -7.72 0.36
N GLU A 7 13.62 -6.78 -0.50
CA GLU A 7 13.79 -5.44 0.01
C GLU A 7 12.55 -4.84 0.51
N ASP A 8 11.44 -5.18 -0.10
CA ASP A 8 10.16 -4.70 0.35
C ASP A 8 9.86 -5.13 1.74
N PHE A 9 10.28 -6.31 2.07
CA PHE A 9 10.04 -6.85 3.37
C PHE A 9 10.70 -6.00 4.45
N ARG A 10 11.89 -5.49 4.17
CA ARG A 10 12.55 -4.63 5.12
C ARG A 10 11.93 -3.26 5.18
N LYS A 11 11.46 -2.78 4.05
CA LYS A 11 10.88 -1.46 3.97
C LYS A 11 9.51 -1.42 4.62
N TYR A 12 8.78 -2.51 4.55
CA TYR A 12 7.42 -2.60 5.09
C TYR A 12 7.35 -3.76 6.06
N PRO A 13 7.90 -3.58 7.24
CA PRO A 13 7.97 -4.71 8.18
C PRO A 13 6.60 -5.22 8.55
N GLU A 14 6.55 -6.51 8.83
CA GLU A 14 5.33 -7.15 9.23
C GLU A 14 5.07 -6.92 10.70
N ALA A 15 3.80 -7.02 11.06
CA ALA A 15 3.44 -6.96 12.46
C ALA A 15 4.13 -8.10 13.17
N GLY A 16 4.58 -7.86 14.34
CA GLY A 16 5.31 -8.86 15.09
C GLY A 16 6.79 -8.78 14.88
N GLY A 17 7.23 -8.11 13.82
CA GLY A 17 8.63 -7.94 13.59
C GLY A 17 9.21 -6.75 14.30
N LEU A 18 8.37 -5.90 14.89
CA LEU A 18 8.81 -4.69 15.56
C LEU A 18 8.12 -4.63 16.89
N GLU A 19 8.84 -4.99 17.92
CA GLU A 19 8.29 -5.02 19.23
C GLU A 19 7.89 -3.66 19.73
N GLY A 20 6.73 -3.57 20.36
CA GLY A 20 6.26 -2.33 20.92
C GLY A 20 5.78 -1.34 19.90
N MET A 21 5.76 -1.71 18.65
CA MET A 21 5.29 -0.84 17.58
C MET A 21 4.14 -1.49 16.86
N ASN A 22 3.17 -0.67 16.45
CA ASN A 22 2.09 -1.14 15.60
C ASN A 22 2.57 -1.11 14.17
N THR A 23 2.35 -2.21 13.46
CA THR A 23 2.64 -2.25 12.05
C THR A 23 1.35 -2.55 11.31
N TYR A 24 1.27 -2.06 10.09
CA TYR A 24 0.07 -2.22 9.29
C TYR A 24 0.46 -2.67 7.91
N ARG A 25 -0.38 -3.51 7.34
CA ARG A 25 -0.21 -3.97 5.97
C ARG A 25 -1.47 -3.62 5.22
N PHE A 26 -1.32 -2.98 4.08
CA PHE A 26 -2.47 -2.67 3.24
C PHE A 26 -2.14 -3.08 1.82
N LEU A 27 -3.07 -3.76 1.20
CA LEU A 27 -2.94 -4.09 -0.21
C LEU A 27 -3.05 -2.81 -1.01
N ILE A 28 -2.20 -2.67 -2.01
CA ILE A 28 -2.35 -1.58 -2.97
C ILE A 28 -2.48 -2.19 -4.36
N VAL A 29 -3.20 -1.50 -5.22
CA VAL A 29 -3.37 -1.90 -6.61
C VAL A 29 -2.70 -0.84 -7.45
N VAL A 30 -1.76 -1.26 -8.29
CA VAL A 30 -1.03 -0.34 -9.17
C VAL A 30 -1.44 -0.64 -10.58
N GLU A 31 -1.88 0.39 -11.30
CA GLU A 31 -2.41 0.22 -12.64
C GLU A 31 -1.73 1.16 -13.61
N ASP A 32 -1.55 0.67 -14.84
CA ASP A 32 -1.06 1.48 -15.93
C ASP A 32 -2.22 2.39 -16.36
N ALA A 33 -2.03 3.68 -16.23
CA ALA A 33 -3.06 4.65 -16.55
C ALA A 33 -2.81 5.34 -17.89
N GLY A 34 -1.93 4.78 -18.72
CA GLY A 34 -1.63 5.33 -20.03
C GLY A 34 -0.37 6.18 -19.98
N ALA A 35 -0.51 7.43 -19.61
CA ALA A 35 0.63 8.32 -19.54
C ALA A 35 1.47 8.09 -18.29
N ASN A 36 0.89 7.50 -17.25
CA ASN A 36 1.61 7.26 -16.01
C ASN A 36 0.98 6.04 -15.34
N PHE A 37 1.37 5.81 -14.08
CA PHE A 37 0.78 4.75 -13.28
C PHE A 37 0.00 5.36 -12.13
N SER A 38 -1.01 4.66 -11.68
CA SER A 38 -1.78 5.11 -10.53
C SER A 38 -1.95 3.95 -9.56
N ALA A 39 -2.18 4.27 -8.30
CA ALA A 39 -2.36 3.27 -7.29
C ALA A 39 -3.42 3.69 -6.29
N TYR A 40 -4.06 2.71 -5.70
CA TYR A 40 -5.02 2.98 -4.62
C TYR A 40 -4.96 1.82 -3.64
N ALA A 41 -5.49 2.06 -2.46
CA ALA A 41 -5.56 1.04 -1.41
C ALA A 41 -7.03 0.75 -1.15
N PRO A 42 -7.50 -0.48 -1.46
CA PRO A 42 -8.92 -0.80 -1.29
C PRO A 42 -9.44 -0.57 0.11
N ASP A 43 -8.62 -0.77 1.13
CA ASP A 43 -9.07 -0.61 2.50
C ASP A 43 -8.92 0.81 3.03
N LEU A 44 -8.40 1.71 2.23
CA LEU A 44 -8.22 3.10 2.64
C LEU A 44 -8.84 4.00 1.59
N PRO A 45 -10.16 4.22 1.66
CA PRO A 45 -10.83 5.02 0.63
C PRO A 45 -10.23 6.41 0.51
N GLY A 46 -10.03 6.84 -0.72
CA GLY A 46 -9.47 8.15 -0.99
C GLY A 46 -7.94 8.22 -0.95
N CYS A 47 -7.28 7.14 -0.57
CA CYS A 47 -5.82 7.13 -0.52
C CYS A 47 -5.30 6.64 -1.87
N VAL A 48 -4.80 7.58 -2.67
CA VAL A 48 -4.35 7.27 -4.03
C VAL A 48 -3.02 7.97 -4.29
N ALA A 49 -2.30 7.50 -5.31
CA ALA A 49 -1.06 8.12 -5.72
C ALA A 49 -0.80 7.81 -7.18
N THR A 50 0.06 8.60 -7.81
CA THR A 50 0.47 8.38 -9.18
C THR A 50 1.99 8.45 -9.25
N GLY A 51 2.54 8.01 -10.38
CA GLY A 51 3.97 8.09 -10.60
C GLY A 51 4.29 7.72 -12.04
N GLY A 52 5.54 7.95 -12.43
CA GLY A 52 5.98 7.67 -13.78
C GLY A 52 6.41 6.22 -14.00
N SER A 53 6.54 5.46 -12.93
CA SER A 53 6.87 4.05 -13.01
C SER A 53 6.15 3.32 -11.89
N ARG A 54 6.14 2.00 -11.97
CA ARG A 54 5.53 1.22 -10.90
C ARG A 54 6.24 1.46 -9.57
N GLU A 55 7.57 1.49 -9.61
CA GLU A 55 8.35 1.70 -8.39
C GLU A 55 8.08 3.06 -7.79
N GLU A 56 8.07 4.08 -8.63
CA GLU A 56 7.80 5.42 -8.14
C GLU A 56 6.39 5.52 -7.57
N THR A 57 5.43 4.92 -8.25
CA THR A 57 4.05 4.95 -7.80
C THR A 57 3.90 4.25 -6.46
N LYS A 58 4.57 3.13 -6.29
CA LYS A 58 4.53 2.40 -5.04
C LYS A 58 5.15 3.20 -3.90
N LYS A 59 6.26 3.87 -4.18
CA LYS A 59 6.88 4.72 -3.18
C LYS A 59 5.97 5.87 -2.80
N ASN A 60 5.35 6.50 -3.79
CA ASN A 60 4.43 7.59 -3.52
C ASN A 60 3.22 7.11 -2.75
N MET A 61 2.76 5.90 -3.04
CA MET A 61 1.64 5.32 -2.33
C MET A 61 1.99 5.04 -0.88
N TYR A 62 3.21 4.58 -0.63
CA TYR A 62 3.66 4.34 0.72
C TYR A 62 3.60 5.64 1.54
N GLU A 63 4.07 6.72 0.95
CA GLU A 63 4.04 8.01 1.62
C GLU A 63 2.61 8.49 1.84
N ALA A 64 1.76 8.26 0.85
CA ALA A 64 0.36 8.65 0.96
C ALA A 64 -0.33 7.90 2.09
N ILE A 65 -0.03 6.62 2.22
CA ILE A 65 -0.61 5.81 3.29
C ILE A 65 -0.12 6.30 4.65
N GLN A 66 1.17 6.62 4.74
CA GLN A 66 1.70 7.14 6.00
C GLN A 66 0.97 8.40 6.43
N LEU A 67 0.76 9.32 5.49
CA LEU A 67 0.06 10.55 5.80
C LEU A 67 -1.39 10.29 6.16
N HIS A 68 -2.01 9.36 5.47
CA HIS A 68 -3.41 9.02 5.74
C HIS A 68 -3.57 8.45 7.14
N ILE A 69 -2.70 7.54 7.52
CA ILE A 69 -2.75 6.94 8.85
C ILE A 69 -2.46 7.98 9.92
N GLU A 70 -1.51 8.84 9.65
CA GLU A 70 -1.18 9.89 10.60
C GLU A 70 -2.37 10.81 10.82
N GLY A 71 -3.07 11.18 9.75
CA GLY A 71 -4.24 12.01 9.86
C GLY A 71 -5.33 11.34 10.69
N LEU A 72 -5.52 10.04 10.48
CA LEU A 72 -6.52 9.31 11.26
C LEU A 72 -6.16 9.32 12.74
N ARG A 73 -4.90 9.15 13.05
CA ARG A 73 -4.47 9.16 14.45
C ARG A 73 -4.70 10.50 15.09
N GLN A 74 -4.36 11.57 14.38
CA GLN A 74 -4.52 12.91 14.91
C GLN A 74 -5.98 13.24 15.18
N ASP A 75 -6.87 12.68 14.36
CA ASP A 75 -8.29 12.91 14.50
C ASP A 75 -8.95 11.94 15.46
N GLY A 76 -8.18 11.04 16.05
CA GLY A 76 -8.73 10.05 16.96
C GLY A 76 -9.58 9.01 16.25
N GLN A 77 -9.40 8.86 14.96
CA GLN A 77 -10.19 7.92 14.19
C GLN A 77 -9.53 6.54 14.20
N PRO A 78 -10.34 5.49 14.15
CA PRO A 78 -9.76 4.15 14.09
C PRO A 78 -9.06 3.93 12.75
N ILE A 79 -7.98 3.16 12.78
CA ILE A 79 -7.27 2.81 11.58
C ILE A 79 -7.93 1.57 10.99
N PRO A 80 -8.33 1.61 9.71
CA PRO A 80 -9.03 0.47 9.10
C PRO A 80 -8.20 -0.79 9.13
N THR A 81 -8.88 -1.92 9.22
CA THR A 81 -8.24 -3.21 9.18
C THR A 81 -8.02 -3.61 7.73
N SER A 82 -6.85 -4.16 7.46
CA SER A 82 -6.55 -4.65 6.12
C SER A 82 -7.31 -5.95 5.89
N SER A 83 -8.24 -5.94 4.95
CA SER A 83 -9.03 -7.11 4.66
C SER A 83 -9.05 -7.49 3.20
N ALA A 84 -8.60 -6.60 2.33
CA ALA A 84 -8.59 -6.89 0.89
C ALA A 84 -7.49 -7.89 0.56
N VAL A 85 -7.81 -8.80 -0.37
CA VAL A 85 -6.89 -9.83 -0.82
C VAL A 85 -6.88 -9.81 -2.33
N ALA A 86 -5.68 -9.93 -2.92
CA ALA A 86 -5.56 -9.98 -4.37
C ALA A 86 -5.50 -11.42 -4.81
N GLU A 87 -6.30 -11.76 -5.82
CA GLU A 87 -6.33 -13.11 -6.34
C GLU A 87 -6.48 -13.08 -7.84
N TYR A 88 -5.99 -14.11 -8.49
CA TYR A 88 -6.14 -14.28 -9.92
C TYR A 88 -7.16 -15.37 -10.19
N VAL A 89 -7.94 -15.17 -11.24
CA VAL A 89 -8.86 -16.20 -11.71
C VAL A 89 -8.34 -16.67 -13.05
N ILE A 90 -8.20 -17.96 -13.20
CA ILE A 90 -7.72 -18.54 -14.45
C ILE A 90 -8.93 -19.00 -15.25
N LEU A 91 -9.05 -18.47 -16.46
CA LEU A 91 -10.19 -18.78 -17.30
C LEU A 91 -9.68 -19.39 -18.60
N GLY A 92 -10.14 -20.59 -18.90
CA GLY A 92 -9.82 -21.23 -20.17
C GLY A 92 -10.88 -20.82 -21.18
N ALA A 93 -10.44 -20.24 -22.27
CA ALA A 93 -11.39 -19.76 -23.27
C ALA A 93 -11.13 -20.34 -24.64
#